data_066d5efa76229029c8b1619d1a8fb210
#
_entry.id   066d5efa76229029c8b1619d1a8fb210
#
_cell.length_a   1.000
_cell.length_b   1.000
_cell.length_c   1.000
_cell.angle_alpha   90.00
_cell.angle_beta   90.00
_cell.angle_gamma   90.00
#
_symmetry.space_group_name_H-M   'P 1'
#
loop_
_entity.id
_entity.type
_entity.pdbx_description
1 polymer ?
#
loop_
_entity_poly.entity_id
_entity_poly.type
_entity_poly.pdbx_seq_one_letter_code
_entity_poly.pdbx_strand_id
1 'polypeptide(L)'
;MIEIPIRQSWLNTFSNCPEQARQERLGLVRSQESSDMLRGNMVHAAIEYCGNELMHTGNRVSIEEASEYMDSIASDLAGTVEVWRHEFETVVDVARKNLVAWHEEVFPNLLVPTGVEQTFRTVLDERDGVRLVLTGTADWVQDDLIVDWKNPSRAYEPWEQKRWNLQASVYCFALGVPYFDLVCLVKGKVHTIRIERQDPDTEALRDLCWSAAALIQSDLKVWPLRWAGWHCSPKWCPVWQAGECRGKHLGPTPW
;
A
#
# COMPACT_ATOMS: atom_id res chain seq x y z
N MET A 1 8.67 17.80 23.25
CA MET A 1 8.21 16.48 22.76
C MET A 1 8.61 16.35 21.30
N ILE A 2 9.33 15.30 20.93
CA ILE A 2 9.73 15.00 19.55
C ILE A 2 8.66 14.13 18.94
N GLU A 3 8.14 14.54 17.77
CA GLU A 3 7.15 13.74 17.04
C GLU A 3 7.82 12.99 15.89
N ILE A 4 7.56 11.68 15.81
CA ILE A 4 8.06 10.80 14.76
C ILE A 4 6.87 10.28 13.95
N PRO A 5 6.60 10.87 12.76
CA PRO A 5 5.59 10.35 11.87
C PRO A 5 6.07 9.06 11.20
N ILE A 6 5.20 8.06 11.22
CA ILE A 6 5.43 6.74 10.63
C ILE A 6 4.30 6.47 9.64
N ARG A 7 4.65 6.52 8.35
CA ARG A 7 3.72 6.18 7.28
C ARG A 7 3.66 4.66 7.12
N GLN A 8 2.47 4.12 6.91
CA GLN A 8 2.25 2.68 6.77
C GLN A 8 3.14 2.04 5.69
N SER A 9 3.20 2.64 4.49
CA SER A 9 4.03 2.13 3.38
C SER A 9 5.52 2.15 3.71
N TRP A 10 6.00 3.19 4.41
CA TRP A 10 7.37 3.26 4.87
C TRP A 10 7.68 2.19 5.93
N LEU A 11 6.74 1.89 6.83
CA LEU A 11 6.90 0.84 7.83
C LEU A 11 6.99 -0.55 7.20
N ASN A 12 6.28 -0.78 6.09
CA ASN A 12 6.44 -1.98 5.27
C ASN A 12 7.86 -2.08 4.69
N THR A 13 8.39 -0.97 4.15
CA THR A 13 9.78 -0.94 3.67
C THR A 13 10.76 -1.20 4.82
N PHE A 14 10.53 -0.59 5.98
CA PHE A 14 11.36 -0.77 7.18
C PHE A 14 11.40 -2.23 7.64
N SER A 15 10.27 -2.89 7.71
CA SER A 15 10.19 -4.31 8.11
C SER A 15 10.88 -5.26 7.12
N ASN A 16 11.01 -4.83 5.86
CA ASN A 16 11.71 -5.58 4.83
C ASN A 16 13.22 -5.29 4.80
N CYS A 17 13.61 -4.02 4.80
CA CYS A 17 15.00 -3.59 4.80
C CYS A 17 15.12 -2.20 5.48
N PRO A 18 15.56 -2.13 6.74
CA PRO A 18 15.72 -0.87 7.44
C PRO A 18 16.58 0.16 6.69
N GLU A 19 17.66 -0.26 6.04
CA GLU A 19 18.51 0.65 5.27
C GLU A 19 17.79 1.25 4.05
N GLN A 20 16.95 0.48 3.36
CA GLN A 20 16.12 1.03 2.29
C GLN A 20 15.16 2.09 2.85
N ALA A 21 14.49 1.79 3.96
CA ALA A 21 13.59 2.73 4.61
C ALA A 21 14.29 4.02 5.07
N ARG A 22 15.55 3.90 5.54
CA ARG A 22 16.37 5.07 5.88
C ARG A 22 16.61 5.95 4.66
N GLN A 23 17.01 5.37 3.55
CA GLN A 23 17.32 6.12 2.33
C GLN A 23 16.07 6.75 1.70
N GLU A 24 14.94 6.05 1.72
CA GLU A 24 13.64 6.62 1.32
C GLU A 24 13.24 7.81 2.22
N ARG A 25 13.42 7.69 3.54
CA ARG A 25 13.11 8.76 4.50
C ARG A 25 14.00 10.00 4.31
N LEU A 26 15.23 9.81 3.88
CA LEU A 26 16.17 10.91 3.55
C LEU A 26 15.97 11.47 2.13
N GLY A 27 15.05 10.94 1.35
CA GLY A 27 14.81 11.35 -0.03
C GLY A 27 15.95 11.00 -1.00
N LEU A 28 16.83 10.06 -0.62
CA LEU A 28 17.98 9.65 -1.44
C LEU A 28 17.57 8.67 -2.55
N VAL A 29 16.52 7.90 -2.33
CA VAL A 29 15.98 6.96 -3.30
C VAL A 29 14.45 7.00 -3.28
N ARG A 30 13.85 6.67 -4.41
CA ARG A 30 12.41 6.42 -4.54
C ARG A 30 12.15 5.27 -5.50
N SER A 31 11.02 4.61 -5.34
CA SER A 31 10.55 3.66 -6.35
C SER A 31 10.18 4.40 -7.63
N GLN A 32 10.52 3.81 -8.76
CA GLN A 32 10.14 4.33 -10.08
C GLN A 32 8.68 3.95 -10.38
N GLU A 33 7.95 4.89 -10.95
CA GLU A 33 6.59 4.63 -11.43
C GLU A 33 6.63 3.63 -12.59
N SER A 34 5.85 2.55 -12.47
CA SER A 34 5.84 1.49 -13.47
C SER A 34 4.45 1.28 -14.07
N SER A 35 4.41 0.64 -15.24
CA SER A 35 3.15 0.27 -15.88
C SER A 35 2.27 -0.67 -15.02
N ASP A 36 2.85 -1.43 -14.08
CA ASP A 36 2.09 -2.19 -13.09
C ASP A 36 1.42 -1.29 -12.05
N MET A 37 2.08 -0.19 -11.64
CA MET A 37 1.51 0.82 -10.75
C MET A 37 0.42 1.62 -11.47
N LEU A 38 0.64 1.99 -12.74
CA LEU A 38 -0.39 2.63 -13.58
C LEU A 38 -1.70 1.83 -13.57
N ARG A 39 -1.63 0.50 -13.78
CA ARG A 39 -2.81 -0.37 -13.72
C ARG A 39 -3.54 -0.25 -12.38
N GLY A 40 -2.79 -0.27 -11.27
CA GLY A 40 -3.35 -0.09 -9.93
C GLY A 40 -4.01 1.27 -9.77
N ASN A 41 -3.31 2.35 -10.12
CA ASN A 41 -3.77 3.72 -9.97
C ASN A 41 -5.06 3.99 -10.75
N MET A 42 -5.17 3.47 -11.99
CA MET A 42 -6.40 3.59 -12.79
C MET A 42 -7.60 2.96 -12.10
N VAL A 43 -7.45 1.72 -11.60
CA VAL A 43 -8.54 1.01 -10.92
C VAL A 43 -8.90 1.68 -9.59
N HIS A 44 -7.90 2.11 -8.80
CA HIS A 44 -8.13 2.83 -7.54
C HIS A 44 -8.91 4.12 -7.78
N ALA A 45 -8.51 4.93 -8.76
CA ALA A 45 -9.21 6.18 -9.06
C ALA A 45 -10.67 5.97 -9.51
N ALA A 46 -10.95 4.91 -10.28
CA ALA A 46 -12.32 4.58 -10.66
C ALA A 46 -13.16 4.10 -9.46
N ILE A 47 -12.57 3.31 -8.57
CA ILE A 47 -13.22 2.86 -7.33
C ILE A 47 -13.47 4.06 -6.38
N GLU A 48 -12.48 4.96 -6.26
CA GLU A 48 -12.62 6.19 -5.50
C GLU A 48 -13.79 7.05 -6.04
N TYR A 49 -13.88 7.21 -7.36
CA TYR A 49 -15.00 7.91 -7.99
C TYR A 49 -16.34 7.27 -7.62
N CYS A 50 -16.48 5.95 -7.77
CA CYS A 50 -17.70 5.22 -7.40
C CYS A 50 -18.05 5.38 -5.91
N GLY A 51 -17.03 5.35 -5.04
CA GLY A 51 -17.20 5.50 -3.60
C GLY A 51 -17.66 6.90 -3.20
N ASN A 52 -17.06 7.92 -3.80
CA ASN A 52 -17.44 9.32 -3.57
C ASN A 52 -18.88 9.60 -4.04
N GLU A 53 -19.27 9.10 -5.22
CA GLU A 53 -20.64 9.22 -5.70
C GLU A 53 -21.63 8.51 -4.77
N LEU A 54 -21.34 7.27 -4.36
CA LEU A 54 -22.17 6.54 -3.41
C LEU A 54 -22.30 7.27 -2.06
N MET A 55 -21.19 7.81 -1.55
CA MET A 55 -21.17 8.53 -0.27
C MET A 55 -21.99 9.83 -0.31
N HIS A 56 -21.91 10.59 -1.41
CA HIS A 56 -22.55 11.89 -1.51
C HIS A 56 -24.00 11.83 -1.99
N THR A 57 -24.32 10.90 -2.87
CA THR A 57 -25.65 10.83 -3.52
C THR A 57 -26.50 9.66 -3.05
N GLY A 58 -25.89 8.63 -2.45
CA GLY A 58 -26.55 7.36 -2.12
C GLY A 58 -26.76 6.45 -3.36
N ASN A 59 -26.35 6.87 -4.54
CA ASN A 59 -26.54 6.12 -5.78
C ASN A 59 -25.26 5.39 -6.17
N ARG A 60 -25.42 4.18 -6.71
CA ARG A 60 -24.32 3.41 -7.28
C ARG A 60 -24.08 3.83 -8.73
N VAL A 61 -22.84 4.15 -9.04
CA VAL A 61 -22.38 4.44 -10.41
C VAL A 61 -22.48 3.16 -11.26
N SER A 62 -22.89 3.29 -12.53
CA SER A 62 -22.89 2.16 -13.47
C SER A 62 -21.47 1.78 -13.88
N ILE A 63 -21.29 0.55 -14.40
CA ILE A 63 -19.96 0.11 -14.88
C ILE A 63 -19.51 0.90 -16.11
N GLU A 64 -20.44 1.32 -16.95
CA GLU A 64 -20.17 2.16 -18.11
C GLU A 64 -19.58 3.50 -17.69
N GLU A 65 -20.22 4.17 -16.75
CA GLU A 65 -19.79 5.47 -16.22
C GLU A 65 -18.45 5.36 -15.48
N ALA A 66 -18.25 4.32 -14.65
CA ALA A 66 -16.98 4.06 -13.98
C ALA A 66 -15.83 3.80 -14.97
N SER A 67 -16.13 3.08 -16.07
CA SER A 67 -15.16 2.80 -17.13
C SER A 67 -14.82 4.05 -17.95
N GLU A 68 -15.80 4.88 -18.29
CA GLU A 68 -15.57 6.16 -18.97
C GLU A 68 -14.70 7.10 -18.11
N TYR A 69 -14.96 7.17 -16.81
CA TYR A 69 -14.11 7.92 -15.90
C TYR A 69 -12.66 7.39 -15.91
N MET A 70 -12.47 6.08 -15.74
CA MET A 70 -11.14 5.45 -15.76
C MET A 70 -10.40 5.76 -17.08
N ASP A 71 -11.07 5.63 -18.21
CA ASP A 71 -10.49 5.89 -19.53
C ASP A 71 -10.09 7.37 -19.70
N SER A 72 -10.89 8.29 -19.15
CA SER A 72 -10.61 9.73 -19.24
C SER A 72 -9.32 10.16 -18.54
N ILE A 73 -8.91 9.46 -17.48
CA ILE A 73 -7.69 9.76 -16.71
C ILE A 73 -6.48 8.93 -17.12
N ALA A 74 -6.68 7.88 -17.95
CA ALA A 74 -5.64 6.90 -18.26
C ALA A 74 -4.39 7.51 -18.90
N SER A 75 -4.58 8.43 -19.85
CA SER A 75 -3.46 9.11 -20.56
C SER A 75 -2.66 10.02 -19.65
N ASP A 76 -3.30 10.74 -18.73
CA ASP A 76 -2.64 11.63 -17.78
C ASP A 76 -1.80 10.82 -16.79
N LEU A 77 -2.37 9.73 -16.24
CA LEU A 77 -1.64 8.81 -15.38
C LEU A 77 -0.48 8.12 -16.10
N ALA A 78 -0.64 7.78 -17.37
CA ALA A 78 0.43 7.18 -18.18
C ALA A 78 1.64 8.11 -18.36
N GLY A 79 1.41 9.42 -18.35
CA GLY A 79 2.47 10.43 -18.44
C GLY A 79 3.47 10.41 -17.27
N THR A 80 3.12 9.78 -16.14
CA THR A 80 4.02 9.64 -14.97
C THR A 80 4.87 8.38 -14.98
N VAL A 81 4.61 7.44 -15.91
CA VAL A 81 5.28 6.13 -15.94
C VAL A 81 6.72 6.25 -16.43
N GLU A 82 7.65 5.81 -15.60
CA GLU A 82 9.09 5.80 -15.89
C GLU A 82 9.58 4.44 -16.43
N VAL A 83 8.90 3.35 -16.05
CA VAL A 83 9.29 1.99 -16.43
C VAL A 83 8.11 1.24 -17.06
N TRP A 84 8.17 1.06 -18.36
CA TRP A 84 7.20 0.30 -19.11
C TRP A 84 7.58 -1.18 -19.19
N ARG A 85 6.76 -2.06 -18.60
CA ARG A 85 6.89 -3.53 -18.67
C ARG A 85 5.88 -4.17 -19.59
N HIS A 86 4.79 -3.45 -19.88
CA HIS A 86 3.69 -3.85 -20.73
C HIS A 86 3.25 -2.65 -21.56
N GLU A 87 2.74 -2.90 -22.77
CA GLU A 87 2.17 -1.88 -23.63
C GLU A 87 0.95 -1.23 -22.97
N PHE A 88 0.73 0.06 -23.24
CA PHE A 88 -0.33 0.85 -22.63
C PHE A 88 -1.71 0.19 -22.76
N GLU A 89 -2.06 -0.26 -23.97
CA GLU A 89 -3.34 -0.90 -24.26
C GLU A 89 -3.54 -2.17 -23.42
N THR A 90 -2.47 -2.94 -23.22
CA THR A 90 -2.51 -4.14 -22.35
C THR A 90 -2.77 -3.76 -20.90
N VAL A 91 -2.17 -2.68 -20.42
CA VAL A 91 -2.36 -2.17 -19.04
C VAL A 91 -3.81 -1.74 -18.84
N VAL A 92 -4.35 -0.95 -19.79
CA VAL A 92 -5.74 -0.47 -19.77
C VAL A 92 -6.72 -1.64 -19.82
N ASP A 93 -6.49 -2.61 -20.69
CA ASP A 93 -7.35 -3.81 -20.83
C ASP A 93 -7.44 -4.61 -19.52
N VAL A 94 -6.31 -4.82 -18.85
CA VAL A 94 -6.29 -5.53 -17.56
C VAL A 94 -6.93 -4.69 -16.46
N ALA A 95 -6.71 -3.37 -16.43
CA ALA A 95 -7.36 -2.47 -15.50
C ALA A 95 -8.90 -2.53 -15.65
N ARG A 96 -9.40 -2.48 -16.88
CA ARG A 96 -10.84 -2.56 -17.17
C ARG A 96 -11.45 -3.89 -16.72
N LYS A 97 -10.78 -5.03 -16.99
CA LYS A 97 -11.22 -6.34 -16.51
C LYS A 97 -11.29 -6.40 -14.98
N ASN A 98 -10.33 -5.79 -14.29
CA ASN A 98 -10.31 -5.74 -12.83
C ASN A 98 -11.42 -4.83 -12.29
N LEU A 99 -11.67 -3.68 -12.93
CA LEU A 99 -12.77 -2.78 -12.55
C LEU A 99 -14.14 -3.45 -12.72
N VAL A 100 -14.36 -4.15 -13.85
CA VAL A 100 -15.60 -4.91 -14.11
C VAL A 100 -15.80 -5.97 -13.01
N ALA A 101 -14.80 -6.78 -12.73
CA ALA A 101 -14.91 -7.81 -11.70
C ALA A 101 -15.20 -7.22 -10.31
N TRP A 102 -14.55 -6.10 -9.95
CA TRP A 102 -14.84 -5.38 -8.71
C TRP A 102 -16.28 -4.86 -8.69
N HIS A 103 -16.73 -4.27 -9.78
CA HIS A 103 -18.07 -3.68 -9.89
C HIS A 103 -19.17 -4.74 -9.79
N GLU A 104 -18.96 -5.92 -10.36
CA GLU A 104 -19.94 -7.00 -10.37
C GLU A 104 -19.94 -7.82 -9.07
N GLU A 105 -18.75 -8.12 -8.51
CA GLU A 105 -18.63 -9.06 -7.40
C GLU A 105 -18.50 -8.38 -6.03
N VAL A 106 -17.93 -7.16 -5.96
CA VAL A 106 -17.62 -6.48 -4.70
C VAL A 106 -18.56 -5.32 -4.44
N PHE A 107 -18.64 -4.37 -5.39
CA PHE A 107 -19.39 -3.13 -5.21
C PHE A 107 -20.85 -3.30 -4.77
N PRO A 108 -21.63 -4.29 -5.27
CA PRO A 108 -23.01 -4.49 -4.83
C PRO A 108 -23.16 -4.83 -3.34
N ASN A 109 -22.10 -5.41 -2.74
CA ASN A 109 -22.10 -5.88 -1.37
C ASN A 109 -21.49 -4.88 -0.37
N LEU A 110 -20.90 -3.78 -0.86
CA LEU A 110 -20.36 -2.73 0.01
C LEU A 110 -21.51 -1.87 0.57
N LEU A 111 -21.36 -1.43 1.80
CA LEU A 111 -22.22 -0.41 2.39
C LEU A 111 -21.80 0.98 1.89
N VAL A 112 -22.66 1.98 2.12
CA VAL A 112 -22.30 3.38 1.88
C VAL A 112 -21.07 3.69 2.73
N PRO A 113 -19.96 4.16 2.14
CA PRO A 113 -18.75 4.42 2.91
C PRO A 113 -18.93 5.62 3.84
N THR A 114 -18.29 5.56 4.99
CA THR A 114 -18.10 6.69 5.89
C THR A 114 -16.85 7.50 5.52
N GLY A 115 -15.95 6.91 4.71
CA GLY A 115 -14.76 7.56 4.16
C GLY A 115 -14.22 6.83 2.93
N VAL A 116 -13.82 7.61 1.93
CA VAL A 116 -13.13 7.15 0.70
C VAL A 116 -11.81 7.91 0.62
N GLU A 117 -10.70 7.20 0.34
CA GLU A 117 -9.35 7.76 0.41
C GLU A 117 -9.13 8.56 1.71
N GLN A 118 -9.62 7.97 2.81
CA GLN A 118 -9.62 8.63 4.12
C GLN A 118 -8.22 8.70 4.70
N THR A 119 -7.65 9.91 4.73
CA THR A 119 -6.37 10.15 5.40
C THR A 119 -6.53 10.12 6.92
N PHE A 120 -5.54 9.55 7.60
CA PHE A 120 -5.49 9.55 9.05
C PHE A 120 -4.13 10.00 9.58
N ARG A 121 -4.18 10.52 10.81
CA ARG A 121 -3.01 10.88 11.62
C ARG A 121 -3.33 10.62 13.08
N THR A 122 -2.84 9.49 13.61
CA THR A 122 -3.25 8.98 14.93
C THR A 122 -2.01 8.72 15.80
N VAL A 123 -2.06 9.15 17.05
CA VAL A 123 -1.00 8.85 18.02
C VAL A 123 -1.06 7.37 18.37
N LEU A 124 0.04 6.66 18.12
CA LEU A 124 0.18 5.25 18.49
C LEU A 124 0.61 5.08 19.93
N ASP A 125 1.63 5.85 20.36
CA ASP A 125 2.23 5.73 21.69
C ASP A 125 3.10 6.95 22.01
N GLU A 126 3.37 7.16 23.31
CA GLU A 126 4.26 8.21 23.81
C GLU A 126 5.17 7.66 24.91
N ARG A 127 6.50 7.85 24.78
CA ARG A 127 7.51 7.46 25.79
C ARG A 127 8.66 8.47 25.80
N ASP A 128 9.14 8.82 26.96
CA ASP A 128 10.38 9.61 27.17
C ASP A 128 10.47 10.89 26.32
N GLY A 129 9.35 11.60 26.18
CA GLY A 129 9.28 12.83 25.39
C GLY A 129 9.23 12.63 23.89
N VAL A 130 9.07 11.41 23.41
CA VAL A 130 8.86 11.03 22.01
C VAL A 130 7.44 10.55 21.79
N ARG A 131 6.81 11.02 20.73
CA ARG A 131 5.47 10.66 20.29
C ARG A 131 5.54 9.96 18.93
N LEU A 132 5.02 8.74 18.84
CA LEU A 132 4.87 8.01 17.60
C LEU A 132 3.50 8.33 16.98
N VAL A 133 3.49 8.72 15.70
CA VAL A 133 2.28 9.11 14.99
C VAL A 133 2.15 8.30 13.71
N LEU A 134 1.11 7.46 13.64
CA LEU A 134 0.77 6.73 12.42
C LEU A 134 0.09 7.66 11.40
N THR A 135 0.49 7.53 10.16
CA THR A 135 -0.13 8.25 9.04
C THR A 135 -0.38 7.31 7.86
N GLY A 136 -1.44 7.57 7.14
CA GLY A 136 -1.79 6.78 5.95
C GLY A 136 -3.09 7.25 5.33
N THR A 137 -3.53 6.51 4.32
CA THR A 137 -4.79 6.73 3.63
C THR A 137 -5.47 5.38 3.47
N ALA A 138 -6.72 5.27 3.89
CA ALA A 138 -7.53 4.06 3.75
C ALA A 138 -8.44 4.22 2.53
N ASP A 139 -8.42 3.25 1.63
CA ASP A 139 -9.13 3.33 0.35
C ASP A 139 -10.66 3.44 0.56
N TRP A 140 -11.21 2.63 1.48
CA TRP A 140 -12.64 2.59 1.78
C TRP A 140 -12.88 2.24 3.25
N VAL A 141 -13.71 3.03 3.92
CA VAL A 141 -14.10 2.79 5.32
C VAL A 141 -15.63 2.72 5.40
N GLN A 142 -16.16 1.68 6.03
CA GLN A 142 -17.59 1.50 6.28
C GLN A 142 -17.79 0.79 7.61
N ASP A 143 -18.74 1.26 8.43
CA ASP A 143 -19.05 0.69 9.75
C ASP A 143 -17.80 0.26 10.53
N ASP A 144 -17.61 -1.04 10.73
CA ASP A 144 -16.49 -1.67 11.46
C ASP A 144 -15.43 -2.28 10.52
N LEU A 145 -15.45 -1.94 9.23
CA LEU A 145 -14.63 -2.54 8.18
C LEU A 145 -13.88 -1.49 7.37
N ILE A 146 -12.59 -1.75 7.15
CA ILE A 146 -11.76 -1.10 6.13
C ILE A 146 -11.62 -2.06 4.95
N VAL A 147 -11.77 -1.57 3.73
CA VAL A 147 -11.49 -2.35 2.52
C VAL A 147 -10.34 -1.68 1.76
N ASP A 148 -9.36 -2.46 1.36
CA ASP A 148 -8.17 -2.02 0.63
C ASP A 148 -8.02 -2.82 -0.66
N TRP A 149 -7.81 -2.12 -1.76
CA TRP A 149 -7.75 -2.71 -3.09
C TRP A 149 -6.31 -2.96 -3.50
N LYS A 150 -6.06 -4.11 -4.10
CA LYS A 150 -4.76 -4.42 -4.69
C LYS A 150 -4.94 -4.98 -6.09
N ASN A 151 -4.07 -4.55 -6.99
CA ASN A 151 -4.04 -5.00 -8.38
C ASN A 151 -2.74 -5.76 -8.69
N PRO A 152 -2.45 -6.89 -8.01
CA PRO A 152 -1.23 -7.64 -8.25
C PRO A 152 -1.30 -8.41 -9.57
N SER A 153 -0.14 -8.86 -10.07
CA SER A 153 -0.06 -9.69 -11.27
C SER A 153 -0.54 -11.13 -11.06
N ARG A 154 -0.58 -11.60 -9.79
CA ARG A 154 -1.11 -12.89 -9.33
C ARG A 154 -1.78 -12.74 -7.97
N ALA A 155 -2.66 -13.68 -7.62
CA ALA A 155 -3.20 -13.75 -6.26
C ALA A 155 -2.09 -13.96 -5.23
N TYR A 156 -2.32 -13.47 -4.02
CA TYR A 156 -1.38 -13.68 -2.92
C TYR A 156 -1.50 -15.09 -2.35
N GLU A 157 -0.37 -15.68 -2.05
CA GLU A 157 -0.28 -16.96 -1.36
C GLU A 157 -0.56 -16.78 0.15
N PRO A 158 -1.04 -17.82 0.85
CA PRO A 158 -1.37 -17.73 2.29
C PRO A 158 -0.22 -17.21 3.16
N TRP A 159 1.03 -17.52 2.81
CA TRP A 159 2.20 -17.04 3.56
C TRP A 159 2.50 -15.55 3.36
N GLU A 160 2.00 -14.94 2.30
CA GLU A 160 2.12 -13.50 2.04
C GLU A 160 1.17 -12.67 2.92
N GLN A 161 0.18 -13.30 3.54
CA GLN A 161 -0.77 -12.63 4.45
C GLN A 161 -0.06 -11.91 5.61
N LYS A 162 1.08 -12.43 6.09
CA LYS A 162 1.89 -11.75 7.11
C LYS A 162 2.32 -10.34 6.69
N ARG A 163 2.58 -10.12 5.41
CA ARG A 163 2.93 -8.81 4.86
C ARG A 163 1.75 -7.82 4.98
N TRP A 164 0.55 -8.28 4.69
CA TRP A 164 -0.65 -7.45 4.73
C TRP A 164 -1.19 -7.26 6.13
N ASN A 165 -0.81 -8.15 7.05
CA ASN A 165 -1.14 -8.01 8.47
C ASN A 165 -0.65 -6.69 9.05
N LEU A 166 0.53 -6.19 8.66
CA LEU A 166 1.04 -4.91 9.14
C LEU A 166 0.18 -3.73 8.67
N GLN A 167 -0.28 -3.75 7.42
CA GLN A 167 -1.19 -2.71 6.91
C GLN A 167 -2.52 -2.73 7.68
N ALA A 168 -3.12 -3.90 7.85
CA ALA A 168 -4.33 -4.07 8.64
C ALA A 168 -4.14 -3.58 10.08
N SER A 169 -3.01 -3.91 10.73
CA SER A 169 -2.73 -3.46 12.10
C SER A 169 -2.67 -1.93 12.21
N VAL A 170 -1.99 -1.27 11.26
CA VAL A 170 -1.89 0.20 11.23
C VAL A 170 -3.26 0.84 11.03
N TYR A 171 -4.03 0.35 10.05
CA TYR A 171 -5.29 0.99 9.65
C TYR A 171 -6.39 0.73 10.68
N CYS A 172 -6.55 -0.52 11.14
CA CYS A 172 -7.53 -0.86 12.16
C CYS A 172 -7.27 -0.09 13.47
N PHE A 173 -6.00 0.02 13.91
CA PHE A 173 -5.67 0.83 15.06
C PHE A 173 -5.99 2.31 14.84
N ALA A 174 -5.58 2.87 13.70
CA ALA A 174 -5.70 4.30 13.44
C ALA A 174 -7.16 4.77 13.33
N LEU A 175 -8.03 3.94 12.77
CA LEU A 175 -9.44 4.25 12.54
C LEU A 175 -10.39 3.64 13.59
N GLY A 176 -9.86 2.83 14.51
CA GLY A 176 -10.64 2.25 15.61
C GLY A 176 -11.62 1.16 15.16
N VAL A 177 -11.32 0.45 14.07
CA VAL A 177 -12.17 -0.62 13.51
C VAL A 177 -11.47 -1.97 13.56
N PRO A 178 -12.19 -3.10 13.81
CA PRO A 178 -11.55 -4.40 14.01
C PRO A 178 -11.27 -5.16 12.71
N TYR A 179 -11.98 -4.87 11.62
CA TYR A 179 -11.93 -5.67 10.40
C TYR A 179 -11.25 -4.95 9.24
N PHE A 180 -10.49 -5.73 8.48
CA PHE A 180 -9.81 -5.26 7.28
C PHE A 180 -9.96 -6.32 6.17
N ASP A 181 -10.53 -5.93 5.05
CA ASP A 181 -10.60 -6.75 3.85
C ASP A 181 -9.55 -6.30 2.84
N LEU A 182 -8.65 -7.21 2.53
CA LEU A 182 -7.75 -7.07 1.41
C LEU A 182 -8.39 -7.68 0.16
N VAL A 183 -8.81 -6.85 -0.77
CA VAL A 183 -9.43 -7.27 -2.03
C VAL A 183 -8.42 -7.22 -3.15
N CYS A 184 -8.01 -8.37 -3.65
CA CYS A 184 -7.06 -8.51 -4.74
C CYS A 184 -7.78 -8.71 -6.06
N LEU A 185 -7.57 -7.79 -7.00
CA LEU A 185 -8.14 -7.84 -8.35
C LEU A 185 -7.07 -8.34 -9.33
N VAL A 186 -7.26 -9.54 -9.87
CA VAL A 186 -6.24 -10.24 -10.67
C VAL A 186 -6.82 -10.69 -11.99
N LYS A 187 -6.56 -9.96 -13.05
CA LYS A 187 -6.97 -10.31 -14.43
C LYS A 187 -8.47 -10.64 -14.54
N GLY A 188 -9.31 -9.81 -13.92
CA GLY A 188 -10.75 -9.98 -13.91
C GLY A 188 -11.27 -11.03 -12.93
N LYS A 189 -10.52 -11.33 -11.87
CA LYS A 189 -10.96 -12.19 -10.75
C LYS A 189 -10.78 -11.47 -9.43
N VAL A 190 -11.71 -11.71 -8.51
CA VAL A 190 -11.68 -11.16 -7.15
C VAL A 190 -11.21 -12.21 -6.15
N HIS A 191 -10.31 -11.82 -5.27
CA HIS A 191 -9.86 -12.63 -4.13
C HIS A 191 -9.87 -11.77 -2.88
N THR A 192 -10.73 -12.07 -1.92
CA THR A 192 -10.84 -11.32 -0.66
C THR A 192 -10.20 -12.09 0.49
N ILE A 193 -9.39 -11.39 1.29
CA ILE A 193 -8.77 -11.91 2.50
C ILE A 193 -9.26 -11.05 3.66
N ARG A 194 -10.12 -11.62 4.53
CA ARG A 194 -10.58 -10.97 5.75
C ARG A 194 -9.53 -11.11 6.85
N ILE A 195 -9.21 -10.00 7.49
CA ILE A 195 -8.27 -9.92 8.61
C ILE A 195 -8.98 -9.25 9.78
N GLU A 196 -8.99 -9.92 10.93
CA GLU A 196 -9.46 -9.36 12.20
C GLU A 196 -8.26 -8.93 13.04
N ARG A 197 -8.32 -7.76 13.66
CA ARG A 197 -7.27 -7.23 14.53
C ARG A 197 -7.66 -7.33 16.00
N GLN A 198 -6.67 -7.70 16.82
CA GLN A 198 -6.81 -7.88 18.27
C GLN A 198 -5.68 -7.13 19.01
N ASP A 199 -5.80 -7.00 20.32
CA ASP A 199 -4.82 -6.28 21.16
C ASP A 199 -3.36 -6.73 20.97
N PRO A 200 -3.03 -8.04 20.88
CA PRO A 200 -1.64 -8.46 20.62
C PRO A 200 -1.06 -7.95 19.30
N ASP A 201 -1.89 -7.74 18.27
CA ASP A 201 -1.45 -7.16 17.00
C ASP A 201 -1.01 -5.69 17.18
N THR A 202 -1.72 -4.96 18.04
CA THR A 202 -1.38 -3.59 18.39
C THR A 202 -0.08 -3.51 19.21
N GLU A 203 0.17 -4.44 20.12
CA GLU A 203 1.43 -4.51 20.86
C GLU A 203 2.61 -4.76 19.92
N ALA A 204 2.50 -5.73 19.02
CA ALA A 204 3.51 -6.01 18.01
C ALA A 204 3.78 -4.80 17.09
N LEU A 205 2.73 -4.05 16.73
CA LEU A 205 2.85 -2.81 15.96
C LEU A 205 3.63 -1.75 16.74
N ARG A 206 3.32 -1.55 18.04
CA ARG A 206 4.05 -0.62 18.90
C ARG A 206 5.54 -0.96 18.98
N ASP A 207 5.86 -2.22 19.20
CA ASP A 207 7.25 -2.68 19.32
C ASP A 207 8.03 -2.46 18.01
N LEU A 208 7.41 -2.73 16.86
CA LEU A 208 8.02 -2.45 15.56
C LEU A 208 8.25 -0.94 15.36
N CYS A 209 7.26 -0.11 15.70
CA CYS A 209 7.37 1.34 15.54
C CYS A 209 8.42 1.93 16.51
N TRP A 210 8.54 1.43 17.74
CA TRP A 210 9.60 1.85 18.66
C TRP A 210 10.99 1.41 18.18
N SER A 211 11.09 0.22 17.57
CA SER A 211 12.36 -0.22 16.95
C SER A 211 12.76 0.71 15.79
N ALA A 212 11.80 1.12 14.99
CA ALA A 212 12.02 2.10 13.93
C ALA A 212 12.43 3.48 14.50
N ALA A 213 11.74 3.95 15.54
CA ALA A 213 12.04 5.22 16.19
C ALA A 213 13.45 5.24 16.81
N ALA A 214 13.88 4.14 17.41
CA ALA A 214 15.24 4.02 17.96
C ALA A 214 16.30 4.19 16.86
N LEU A 215 16.09 3.60 15.67
CA LEU A 215 16.99 3.78 14.53
C LEU A 215 16.93 5.20 13.97
N ILE A 216 15.74 5.82 13.88
CA ILE A 216 15.58 7.21 13.42
C ILE A 216 16.35 8.18 14.32
N GLN A 217 16.37 7.95 15.63
CA GLN A 217 17.05 8.79 16.61
C GLN A 217 18.53 8.44 16.78
N SER A 218 19.00 7.35 16.19
CA SER A 218 20.38 6.92 16.29
C SER A 218 21.32 7.75 15.38
N ASP A 219 22.60 7.81 15.75
CA ASP A 219 23.67 8.40 14.94
C ASP A 219 24.17 7.47 13.83
N LEU A 220 23.53 6.33 13.62
CA LEU A 220 23.95 5.34 12.64
C LEU A 220 23.84 5.89 11.22
N LYS A 221 24.95 5.87 10.50
CA LYS A 221 25.02 6.30 9.09
C LYS A 221 24.48 5.25 8.13
N VAL A 222 24.37 4.01 8.57
CA VAL A 222 23.81 2.87 7.85
C VAL A 222 22.98 2.06 8.82
N TRP A 223 21.75 1.76 8.45
CA TRP A 223 20.90 0.89 9.23
C TRP A 223 21.10 -0.58 8.84
N PRO A 224 20.54 -1.53 9.61
CA PRO A 224 20.63 -2.94 9.29
C PRO A 224 20.19 -3.22 7.86
N LEU A 225 20.99 -4.01 7.15
CA LEU A 225 20.71 -4.46 5.78
C LEU A 225 19.93 -5.76 5.80
N ARG A 226 19.07 -5.93 4.83
CA ARG A 226 18.55 -7.26 4.52
C ARG A 226 19.62 -8.06 3.75
N TRP A 227 19.95 -9.24 4.27
CA TRP A 227 21.00 -10.09 3.69
C TRP A 227 20.50 -11.04 2.60
N ALA A 228 19.18 -11.28 2.53
CA ALA A 228 18.59 -12.22 1.58
C ALA A 228 17.15 -11.84 1.21
N GLY A 229 16.74 -12.24 0.03
CA GLY A 229 15.38 -12.06 -0.46
C GLY A 229 15.34 -11.63 -1.92
N TRP A 230 14.30 -12.02 -2.63
CA TRP A 230 14.13 -11.78 -4.07
C TRP A 230 14.16 -10.28 -4.45
N HIS A 231 13.76 -9.41 -3.53
CA HIS A 231 13.79 -7.96 -3.77
C HIS A 231 15.19 -7.33 -3.56
N CYS A 232 16.16 -8.04 -2.96
CA CYS A 232 17.55 -7.60 -2.93
C CYS A 232 18.21 -7.84 -4.31
N SER A 233 17.80 -7.09 -5.30
CA SER A 233 18.26 -7.26 -6.68
C SER A 233 18.18 -5.94 -7.46
N PRO A 234 18.95 -5.80 -8.55
CA PRO A 234 18.89 -4.62 -9.41
C PRO A 234 17.52 -4.40 -10.06
N LYS A 235 16.68 -5.43 -10.13
CA LYS A 235 15.34 -5.35 -10.71
C LYS A 235 14.33 -4.70 -9.76
N TRP A 236 14.47 -4.89 -8.44
CA TRP A 236 13.40 -4.59 -7.50
C TRP A 236 13.77 -3.60 -6.40
N CYS A 237 15.06 -3.45 -6.09
CA CYS A 237 15.50 -2.60 -4.98
C CYS A 237 15.94 -1.22 -5.50
N PRO A 238 15.25 -0.12 -5.16
CA PRO A 238 15.61 1.21 -5.61
C PRO A 238 16.99 1.64 -5.10
N VAL A 239 17.40 1.20 -3.91
CA VAL A 239 18.74 1.47 -3.36
C VAL A 239 19.83 0.76 -4.17
N TRP A 240 19.55 -0.44 -4.65
CA TRP A 240 20.47 -1.15 -5.54
C TRP A 240 20.55 -0.47 -6.90
N GLN A 241 19.41 -0.08 -7.48
CA GLN A 241 19.33 0.61 -8.76
C GLN A 241 20.11 1.93 -8.75
N ALA A 242 20.00 2.68 -7.66
CA ALA A 242 20.75 3.93 -7.46
C ALA A 242 22.26 3.71 -7.21
N GLY A 243 22.71 2.47 -7.05
CA GLY A 243 24.12 2.17 -6.75
C GLY A 243 24.52 2.38 -5.29
N GLU A 244 23.57 2.75 -4.42
CA GLU A 244 23.79 3.18 -3.03
C GLU A 244 23.74 2.03 -2.03
N CYS A 245 23.39 0.81 -2.46
CA CYS A 245 23.31 -0.34 -1.57
C CYS A 245 24.68 -0.86 -1.19
N ARG A 246 25.07 -0.71 0.08
CA ARG A 246 26.31 -1.30 0.61
C ARG A 246 26.31 -2.82 0.64
N GLY A 247 25.13 -3.44 0.66
CA GLY A 247 24.95 -4.89 0.61
C GLY A 247 25.10 -5.50 -0.77
N LYS A 248 25.13 -4.71 -1.85
CA LYS A 248 25.20 -5.22 -3.23
C LYS A 248 26.46 -6.07 -3.52
N HIS A 249 27.53 -5.86 -2.74
CA HIS A 249 28.78 -6.62 -2.86
C HIS A 249 28.78 -7.88 -1.98
N LEU A 250 27.75 -8.08 -1.16
CA LEU A 250 27.60 -9.19 -0.22
C LEU A 250 26.55 -10.20 -0.71
N GLY A 251 25.82 -9.85 -1.75
CA GLY A 251 24.83 -10.73 -2.37
C GLY A 251 25.47 -11.78 -3.27
N PRO A 252 24.74 -12.88 -3.56
CA PRO A 252 25.19 -13.83 -4.57
C PRO A 252 25.37 -13.08 -5.90
N THR A 253 26.39 -13.47 -6.63
CA THR A 253 26.59 -13.05 -8.02
C THR A 253 25.28 -13.25 -8.79
N PRO A 254 24.86 -12.31 -9.66
CA PRO A 254 23.67 -12.49 -10.47
C PRO A 254 23.76 -13.80 -11.23
N TRP A 255 22.72 -14.62 -11.15
CA TRP A 255 22.55 -15.83 -11.94
C TRP A 255 22.38 -15.48 -13.41
#